data_2d00b75fb9cb02032bdf020ca87c910f
#
_entry.id   2d00b75fb9cb02032bdf020ca87c910f
#
_cell.length_a   1.000
_cell.length_b   1.000
_cell.length_c   1.000
_cell.angle_alpha   90.00
_cell.angle_beta   90.00
_cell.angle_gamma   90.00
#
_symmetry.space_group_name_H-M   'P 1'
#
loop_
_entity.id
_entity.type
_entity.pdbx_description
1 polymer ?
#
loop_
_entity_poly.entity_id
_entity_poly.type
_entity_poly.pdbx_seq_one_letter_code
_entity_poly.pdbx_strand_id
1 'polypeptide(L)'
;TSLISYVAQTPFEGNVLTRDPDMLQLMKDHLTAHPELALAAPTTIWLREALSECRYLTGQPSPDMPCLTFLGSKEKIIDRKAVRQRMENWPKGELIEIPEGEHEVLME
;
A
#
# COMPACT_ATOMS: atom_id res chain seq x y z
N THR A 1 25.46 6.93 9.29
CA THR A 1 24.96 5.86 8.39
C THR A 1 23.76 6.44 7.68
N SER A 2 23.89 6.73 6.37
CA SER A 2 22.77 7.23 5.56
C SER A 2 21.66 6.18 5.54
N LEU A 3 20.49 6.51 6.07
CA LEU A 3 19.28 5.70 5.92
C LEU A 3 18.85 5.82 4.45
N ILE A 4 19.21 4.84 3.64
CA ILE A 4 18.80 4.81 2.25
C ILE A 4 17.38 4.26 2.19
N SER A 5 16.46 5.03 1.63
CA SER A 5 15.07 4.62 1.46
C SER A 5 14.99 3.34 0.62
N TYR A 6 14.14 2.42 1.04
CA TYR A 6 13.83 1.21 0.27
C TYR A 6 13.38 1.56 -1.15
N VAL A 7 12.47 2.52 -1.29
CA VAL A 7 11.93 2.96 -2.59
C VAL A 7 13.03 3.53 -3.50
N ALA A 8 13.96 4.33 -2.94
CA ALA A 8 15.04 4.92 -3.72
C ALA A 8 15.97 3.88 -4.36
N GLN A 9 16.10 2.70 -3.75
CA GLN A 9 16.98 1.61 -4.22
C GLN A 9 16.25 0.56 -5.05
N THR A 10 14.91 0.54 -5.04
CA THR A 10 14.14 -0.48 -5.76
C THR A 10 14.31 -0.31 -7.26
N PRO A 11 14.81 -1.31 -8.00
CA PRO A 11 14.82 -1.27 -9.46
C PRO A 11 13.39 -1.35 -10.00
N PHE A 12 13.17 -0.91 -11.24
CA PHE A 12 11.83 -1.02 -11.84
C PHE A 12 11.45 -2.49 -12.04
N GLU A 13 12.36 -3.30 -12.61
CA GLU A 13 12.11 -4.72 -12.76
C GLU A 13 11.93 -5.40 -11.41
N GLY A 14 10.79 -6.07 -11.25
CA GLY A 14 10.45 -6.80 -10.02
C GLY A 14 9.95 -5.94 -8.88
N ASN A 15 9.76 -4.62 -9.07
CA ASN A 15 9.05 -3.82 -8.09
C ASN A 15 7.58 -4.26 -7.98
N VAL A 16 6.97 -4.01 -6.82
CA VAL A 16 5.57 -4.38 -6.53
C VAL A 16 4.71 -3.16 -6.23
N LEU A 17 5.23 -1.96 -6.47
CA LEU A 17 4.56 -0.70 -6.16
C LEU A 17 3.69 -0.24 -7.32
N THR A 18 4.28 -0.10 -8.50
CA THR A 18 3.58 0.36 -9.71
C THR A 18 4.20 -0.28 -10.96
N ARG A 19 3.38 -0.48 -11.98
CA ARG A 19 3.85 -0.89 -13.30
C ARG A 19 4.25 0.27 -14.21
N ASP A 20 4.04 1.51 -13.76
CA ASP A 20 4.41 2.72 -14.49
C ASP A 20 5.83 3.17 -14.12
N PRO A 21 6.80 3.14 -15.07
CA PRO A 21 8.18 3.53 -14.79
C PRO A 21 8.32 5.02 -14.44
N ASP A 22 7.49 5.88 -15.02
CA ASP A 22 7.54 7.32 -14.78
C ASP A 22 7.03 7.65 -13.37
N MET A 23 6.01 6.92 -12.90
CA MET A 23 5.51 7.06 -11.53
C MET A 23 6.51 6.56 -10.50
N LEU A 24 7.19 5.43 -10.74
CA LEU A 24 8.27 4.99 -9.87
C LEU A 24 9.42 6.00 -9.83
N GLN A 25 9.78 6.57 -10.99
CA GLN A 25 10.81 7.61 -11.04
C GLN A 25 10.38 8.87 -10.28
N LEU A 26 9.11 9.29 -10.39
CA LEU A 26 8.56 10.42 -9.64
C LEU A 26 8.70 10.22 -8.12
N MET A 27 8.42 9.03 -7.60
CA MET A 27 8.64 8.71 -6.18
C MET A 27 10.12 8.87 -5.79
N LYS A 28 11.04 8.42 -6.64
CA LYS A 28 12.49 8.54 -6.41
C LYS A 28 12.95 9.99 -6.44
N ASP A 29 12.44 10.77 -7.37
CA ASP A 29 12.75 12.20 -7.50
C ASP A 29 12.29 12.98 -6.27
N HIS A 30 11.10 12.68 -5.72
CA HIS A 30 10.62 13.27 -4.47
C HIS A 30 11.55 12.96 -3.30
N LEU A 31 12.02 11.71 -3.17
CA LEU A 31 12.95 11.32 -2.10
C LEU A 31 14.34 11.92 -2.28
N THR A 32 14.75 12.22 -3.54
CA THR A 32 15.99 12.91 -3.82
C THR A 32 15.90 14.40 -3.46
N ALA A 33 14.78 15.03 -3.79
CA ALA A 33 14.52 16.43 -3.47
C ALA A 33 14.28 16.66 -1.96
N HIS A 34 13.70 15.66 -1.28
CA HIS A 34 13.31 15.70 0.13
C HIS A 34 13.82 14.48 0.89
N PRO A 35 15.15 14.38 1.11
CA PRO A 35 15.75 13.22 1.78
C PRO A 35 15.27 13.04 3.23
N GLU A 36 14.75 14.08 3.86
CA GLU A 36 14.10 14.03 5.18
C GLU A 36 12.84 13.16 5.20
N LEU A 37 12.21 12.88 4.06
CA LEU A 37 11.05 12.00 3.91
C LEU A 37 11.44 10.52 3.72
N ALA A 38 12.73 10.25 3.54
CA ALA A 38 13.20 8.89 3.28
C ALA A 38 13.08 8.02 4.54
N LEU A 39 12.31 6.95 4.43
CA LEU A 39 12.20 5.93 5.46
C LEU A 39 13.00 4.69 5.08
N ALA A 40 13.64 4.09 6.07
CA ALA A 40 14.22 2.76 5.95
C ALA A 40 13.12 1.68 5.93
N ALA A 41 13.54 0.42 5.80
CA ALA A 41 12.63 -0.71 5.91
C ALA A 41 11.89 -0.70 7.27
N PRO A 42 10.64 -1.22 7.33
CA PRO A 42 9.88 -1.28 8.57
C PRO A 42 10.63 -2.11 9.63
N THR A 43 10.57 -1.64 10.88
CA THR A 43 11.14 -2.37 11.99
C THR A 43 10.26 -3.55 12.39
N THR A 44 10.82 -4.54 13.08
CA THR A 44 10.05 -5.67 13.63
C THR A 44 9.00 -5.21 14.65
N ILE A 45 9.29 -4.16 15.41
CA ILE A 45 8.32 -3.56 16.34
C ILE A 45 7.13 -2.98 15.56
N TRP A 46 7.40 -2.16 14.53
CA TRP A 46 6.36 -1.60 13.68
C TRP A 46 5.48 -2.71 13.08
N LEU A 47 6.10 -3.75 12.51
CA LEU A 47 5.37 -4.85 11.89
C LEU A 47 4.49 -5.59 12.90
N ARG A 48 5.00 -5.84 14.12
CA ARG A 48 4.21 -6.47 15.20
C ARG A 48 2.99 -5.65 15.56
N GLU A 49 3.16 -4.34 15.75
CA GLU A 49 2.05 -3.44 16.10
C GLU A 49 1.04 -3.33 14.96
N ALA A 50 1.50 -3.20 13.72
CA ALA A 50 0.63 -3.17 12.55
C ALA A 50 -0.22 -4.45 12.42
N LEU A 51 0.39 -5.63 12.57
CA LEU A 51 -0.33 -6.90 12.51
C LEU A 51 -1.30 -7.09 13.70
N SER A 52 -0.94 -6.59 14.87
CA SER A 52 -1.82 -6.60 16.05
C SER A 52 -3.06 -5.74 15.81
N GLU A 53 -2.87 -4.53 15.28
CA GLU A 53 -3.96 -3.62 14.95
C GLU A 53 -4.85 -4.19 13.83
N CYS A 54 -4.27 -4.78 12.79
CA CYS A 54 -5.05 -5.45 11.74
C CYS A 54 -5.95 -6.56 12.31
N ARG A 55 -5.44 -7.38 13.23
CA ARG A 55 -6.27 -8.42 13.89
C ARG A 55 -7.40 -7.81 14.71
N TYR A 56 -7.10 -6.78 15.49
CA TYR A 56 -8.10 -6.08 16.28
C TYR A 56 -9.20 -5.51 15.38
N LEU A 57 -8.83 -4.77 14.34
CA LEU A 57 -9.76 -4.14 13.39
C LEU A 57 -10.58 -5.17 12.60
N THR A 58 -10.03 -6.36 12.33
CA THR A 58 -10.77 -7.43 11.66
C THR A 58 -12.01 -7.87 12.47
N GLY A 59 -11.93 -7.81 13.80
CA GLY A 59 -13.03 -8.12 14.70
C GLY A 59 -14.02 -6.96 14.94
N GLN A 60 -13.74 -5.76 14.43
CA GLN A 60 -14.58 -4.60 14.62
C GLN A 60 -15.57 -4.43 13.47
N PRO A 61 -16.79 -3.93 13.73
CA PRO A 61 -17.71 -3.56 12.65
C PRO A 61 -17.14 -2.40 11.84
N SER A 62 -17.42 -2.39 10.54
CA SER A 62 -17.09 -1.24 9.69
C SER A 62 -17.95 -0.04 10.08
N PRO A 63 -17.40 1.20 10.03
CA PRO A 63 -18.19 2.40 10.35
C PRO A 63 -19.32 2.62 9.35
N ASP A 64 -20.41 3.23 9.82
CA ASP A 64 -21.55 3.61 8.96
C ASP A 64 -21.26 4.92 8.20
N MET A 65 -20.30 4.85 7.29
CA MET A 65 -19.90 5.95 6.41
C MET A 65 -19.54 5.44 5.03
N PRO A 66 -19.69 6.25 3.98
CA PRO A 66 -19.24 5.87 2.64
C PRO A 66 -17.73 5.57 2.62
N CYS A 67 -17.36 4.49 1.92
CA CYS A 67 -15.97 4.12 1.70
C CYS A 67 -15.80 3.63 0.26
N LEU A 68 -14.90 4.26 -0.48
CA LEU A 68 -14.48 3.81 -1.81
C LEU A 68 -13.08 3.25 -1.71
N THR A 69 -12.90 2.00 -2.10
CA THR A 69 -11.62 1.30 -2.06
C THR A 69 -11.20 0.90 -3.47
N PHE A 70 -9.96 1.21 -3.84
CA PHE A 70 -9.32 0.71 -5.05
C PHE A 70 -8.33 -0.39 -4.69
N LEU A 71 -8.34 -1.48 -5.44
CA LEU A 71 -7.47 -2.63 -5.19
C LEU A 71 -6.87 -3.10 -6.52
N GLY A 72 -5.55 -3.15 -6.60
CA GLY A 72 -4.86 -3.71 -7.75
C GLY A 72 -5.03 -5.23 -7.84
N SER A 73 -5.30 -5.74 -9.04
CA SER A 73 -5.44 -7.20 -9.21
C SER A 73 -4.11 -7.94 -9.01
N LYS A 74 -2.97 -7.23 -9.11
CA LYS A 74 -1.61 -7.73 -8.86
C LYS A 74 -1.00 -7.27 -7.53
N GLU A 75 -1.80 -6.68 -6.65
CA GLU A 75 -1.38 -6.31 -5.29
C GLU A 75 -0.70 -7.48 -4.58
N LYS A 76 0.50 -7.27 -4.05
CA LYS A 76 1.33 -8.28 -3.38
C LYS A 76 1.77 -7.90 -1.98
N ILE A 77 1.55 -6.65 -1.57
CA ILE A 77 2.00 -6.14 -0.27
C ILE A 77 0.97 -6.41 0.81
N ILE A 78 -0.32 -6.22 0.47
CA ILE A 78 -1.42 -6.48 1.40
C ILE A 78 -2.26 -7.68 0.97
N ASP A 79 -3.00 -8.27 1.90
CA ASP A 79 -3.88 -9.41 1.63
C ASP A 79 -5.16 -8.96 0.90
N ARG A 80 -5.22 -9.21 -0.40
CA ARG A 80 -6.38 -8.90 -1.26
C ARG A 80 -7.66 -9.56 -0.78
N LYS A 81 -7.58 -10.76 -0.24
CA LYS A 81 -8.76 -11.48 0.28
C LYS A 81 -9.33 -10.76 1.50
N ALA A 82 -8.47 -10.30 2.40
CA ALA A 82 -8.89 -9.54 3.57
C ALA A 82 -9.54 -8.22 3.18
N VAL A 83 -9.01 -7.51 2.17
CA VAL A 83 -9.61 -6.27 1.64
C VAL A 83 -11.02 -6.55 1.09
N ARG A 84 -11.18 -7.56 0.24
CA ARG A 84 -12.51 -7.93 -0.31
C ARG A 84 -13.49 -8.25 0.80
N GLN A 85 -13.10 -9.09 1.74
CA GLN A 85 -13.94 -9.48 2.87
C GLN A 85 -14.35 -8.28 3.73
N ARG A 86 -13.44 -7.33 3.97
CA ARG A 86 -13.76 -6.10 4.69
C ARG A 86 -14.79 -5.27 3.93
N MET A 87 -14.62 -5.12 2.61
CA MET A 87 -15.51 -4.31 1.79
C MET A 87 -16.90 -4.94 1.58
N GLU A 88 -16.98 -6.27 1.51
CA GLU A 88 -18.27 -7.00 1.49
C GLU A 88 -19.11 -6.71 2.74
N ASN A 89 -18.46 -6.47 3.88
CA ASN A 89 -19.11 -6.20 5.15
C ASN A 89 -19.17 -4.70 5.51
N TRP A 90 -18.80 -3.82 4.59
CA TRP A 90 -18.87 -2.37 4.82
C TRP A 90 -20.23 -1.83 4.34
N PRO A 91 -21.12 -1.29 5.23
CA PRO A 91 -22.51 -0.97 4.89
C PRO A 91 -22.68 -0.01 3.69
N LYS A 92 -21.77 0.94 3.53
CA LYS A 92 -21.75 1.93 2.44
C LYS A 92 -20.41 1.87 1.68
N GLY A 93 -19.86 0.65 1.55
CA GLY A 93 -18.57 0.42 0.89
C GLY A 93 -18.75 0.09 -0.58
N GLU A 94 -17.79 0.55 -1.38
CA GLU A 94 -17.63 0.19 -2.79
C GLU A 94 -16.18 -0.23 -3.02
N LEU A 95 -15.99 -1.36 -3.69
CA LEU A 95 -14.68 -1.88 -4.08
C LEU A 95 -14.54 -1.83 -5.60
N ILE A 96 -13.52 -1.16 -6.09
CA ILE A 96 -13.14 -1.13 -7.49
C ILE A 96 -11.81 -1.85 -7.65
N GLU A 97 -11.80 -2.98 -8.35
CA GLU A 97 -10.58 -3.69 -8.69
C GLU A 97 -10.00 -3.15 -10.01
N ILE A 98 -8.73 -2.76 -9.95
CA ILE A 98 -7.98 -2.25 -11.12
C ILE A 98 -7.25 -3.40 -11.78
N PRO A 99 -7.62 -3.78 -13.02
CA PRO A 99 -6.93 -4.84 -13.76
C PRO A 99 -5.45 -4.52 -13.93
N GLU A 100 -4.60 -5.52 -13.65
CA GLU A 100 -3.14 -5.42 -13.73
C GLU A 100 -2.50 -4.41 -12.77
N GLY A 101 -3.28 -3.69 -11.93
CA GLY A 101 -2.78 -2.72 -10.97
C GLY A 101 -1.93 -3.38 -9.88
N GLU A 102 -0.84 -2.74 -9.52
CA GLU A 102 0.04 -3.10 -8.40
C GLU A 102 -0.43 -2.41 -7.09
N HIS A 103 0.47 -2.10 -6.17
CA HIS A 103 0.12 -1.52 -4.86
C HIS A 103 -0.39 -0.08 -4.96
N GLU A 104 0.30 0.75 -5.73
CA GLU A 104 0.02 2.17 -5.88
C GLU A 104 -0.95 2.44 -7.03
N VAL A 105 -2.16 1.88 -6.92
CA VAL A 105 -3.17 1.88 -7.99
C VAL A 105 -3.61 3.25 -8.50
N LEU A 106 -3.36 4.33 -7.74
CA LEU A 106 -3.62 5.70 -8.18
C LEU A 106 -2.46 6.31 -8.96
N MET A 107 -1.36 5.58 -9.08
CA MET A 107 -0.14 5.94 -9.80
C MET A 107 0.13 4.98 -10.97
N GLU A 108 -0.91 4.39 -11.52
CA GLU A 108 -0.85 3.47 -12.66
C GLU A 108 -1.12 4.19 -14.00
#